data_35c6eea5987d5e1f2c6a1d1f5bb809ec
#
_entry.id   35c6eea5987d5e1f2c6a1d1f5bb809ec
#
_cell.length_a   1.000
_cell.length_b   1.000
_cell.length_c   1.000
_cell.angle_alpha   90.00
_cell.angle_beta   90.00
_cell.angle_gamma   90.00
#
_symmetry.space_group_name_H-M   'P 1'
#
loop_
_entity.id
_entity.type
_entity.pdbx_description
1 polymer ?
#
loop_
_entity_poly.entity_id
_entity_poly.type
_entity_poly.pdbx_seq_one_letter_code
_entity_poly.pdbx_strand_id
1 'polypeptide(L)'
;FYNKIDPNNPDIVYTESQGGNSGRVNLATGETLTMRPSPRPEGDEDVSYRYNWNAPIAVSEHNSNTVYVANNHVMRSRDQGLTWEEASPDLTRQIDRDSLTIMGELVTSTTLSRHDGQSEFGTISVVEESPMSADVLYAGTDDGNLQVTQDGGSTWTNVVGNIRDLPAMSYVSRIDASHHVAGRVYA
;
A
#
# COMPACT_ATOMS: atom_id res chain seq x y z
N PHE A 1 9.07 1.53 -8.36
CA PHE A 1 9.79 2.32 -7.37
C PHE A 1 9.11 3.66 -7.18
N TYR A 2 8.72 3.97 -5.94
CA TYR A 2 8.08 5.22 -5.61
C TYR A 2 9.12 6.27 -5.20
N ASN A 3 8.91 7.50 -5.67
CA ASN A 3 9.57 8.69 -5.16
C ASN A 3 8.51 9.76 -4.95
N LYS A 4 8.45 10.29 -3.74
CA LYS A 4 7.51 11.35 -3.35
C LYS A 4 8.30 12.49 -2.71
N ILE A 5 7.99 13.71 -3.10
CA ILE A 5 8.56 14.91 -2.49
C ILE A 5 7.55 15.42 -1.47
N ASP A 6 8.04 15.85 -0.31
CA ASP A 6 7.20 16.50 0.69
C ASP A 6 6.62 17.80 0.08
N PRO A 7 5.29 17.96 0.06
CA PRO A 7 4.65 19.11 -0.59
C PRO A 7 4.99 20.46 0.06
N ASN A 8 5.44 20.46 1.33
CA ASN A 8 5.77 21.67 2.07
C ASN A 8 7.29 21.90 2.21
N ASN A 9 8.11 20.86 1.93
CA ASN A 9 9.57 20.95 2.01
C ASN A 9 10.22 20.14 0.89
N PRO A 10 10.61 20.78 -0.25
CA PRO A 10 11.15 20.06 -1.39
C PRO A 10 12.52 19.40 -1.13
N ASP A 11 13.18 19.70 -0.02
CA ASP A 11 14.41 19.02 0.38
C ASP A 11 14.15 17.64 0.99
N ILE A 12 12.92 17.32 1.37
CA ILE A 12 12.53 16.02 1.91
C ILE A 12 11.98 15.14 0.79
N VAL A 13 12.64 14.03 0.56
CA VAL A 13 12.26 13.04 -0.47
C VAL A 13 12.07 11.68 0.18
N TYR A 14 10.93 11.08 -0.08
CA TYR A 14 10.61 9.70 0.30
C TYR A 14 10.84 8.78 -0.88
N THR A 15 11.52 7.68 -0.66
CA THR A 15 11.91 6.73 -1.73
C THR A 15 11.55 5.31 -1.34
N GLU A 16 11.24 4.50 -2.33
CA GLU A 16 11.09 3.05 -2.18
C GLU A 16 11.86 2.36 -3.31
N SER A 17 12.62 1.33 -2.99
CA SER A 17 13.41 0.59 -3.96
C SER A 17 12.77 -0.74 -4.37
N GLN A 18 12.54 -1.66 -3.46
CA GLN A 18 11.94 -2.98 -3.75
C GLN A 18 11.40 -3.57 -2.45
N GLY A 19 10.19 -4.17 -2.49
CA GLY A 19 9.67 -4.96 -1.39
C GLY A 19 9.55 -4.17 -0.09
N GLY A 20 9.16 -2.88 -0.19
CA GLY A 20 8.97 -2.00 0.96
C GLY A 20 10.25 -1.43 1.56
N ASN A 21 11.41 -1.59 0.92
CA ASN A 21 12.63 -0.91 1.36
C ASN A 21 12.51 0.60 1.12
N SER A 22 11.84 1.27 2.04
CA SER A 22 11.54 2.69 1.99
C SER A 22 12.50 3.51 2.86
N GLY A 23 12.73 4.74 2.46
CA GLY A 23 13.59 5.68 3.14
C GLY A 23 13.18 7.12 2.92
N ARG A 24 13.65 8.00 3.81
CA ARG A 24 13.57 9.45 3.68
C ARG A 24 14.97 10.02 3.54
N VAL A 25 15.12 10.95 2.61
CA VAL A 25 16.37 11.67 2.38
C VAL A 25 16.10 13.17 2.56
N ASN A 26 16.94 13.86 3.32
CA ASN A 26 16.98 15.32 3.36
C ASN A 26 18.12 15.77 2.43
N LEU A 27 17.75 16.37 1.30
CA LEU A 27 18.70 16.79 0.27
C LEU A 27 19.59 17.95 0.72
N ALA A 28 19.09 18.80 1.64
CA ALA A 28 19.85 19.95 2.15
C ALA A 28 20.97 19.52 3.12
N THR A 29 20.73 18.47 3.92
CA THR A 29 21.67 18.01 4.94
C THR A 29 22.39 16.71 4.57
N GLY A 30 21.86 15.95 3.63
CA GLY A 30 22.34 14.61 3.30
C GLY A 30 21.91 13.53 4.32
N GLU A 31 21.07 13.88 5.29
CA GLU A 31 20.54 12.92 6.27
C GLU A 31 19.64 11.89 5.59
N THR A 32 19.80 10.62 5.97
CA THR A 32 18.97 9.52 5.50
C THR A 32 18.35 8.77 6.67
N LEU A 33 17.10 8.34 6.50
CA LEU A 33 16.36 7.52 7.45
C LEU A 33 15.78 6.31 6.73
N THR A 34 16.01 5.10 7.27
CA THR A 34 15.29 3.90 6.85
C THR A 34 13.89 3.91 7.47
N MET A 35 12.88 3.79 6.62
CA MET A 35 11.47 4.00 7.02
C MET A 35 10.62 2.74 6.96
N ARG A 36 11.17 1.58 6.59
CA ARG A 36 10.37 0.36 6.44
C ARG A 36 9.70 0.01 7.77
N PRO A 37 8.35 -0.04 7.84
CA PRO A 37 7.67 -0.54 9.02
C PRO A 37 8.11 -1.97 9.32
N SER A 38 8.50 -2.22 10.57
CA SER A 38 8.84 -3.56 11.04
C SER A 38 7.63 -4.21 11.69
N PRO A 39 7.54 -5.54 11.69
CA PRO A 39 6.57 -6.25 12.52
C PRO A 39 6.65 -5.78 13.96
N ARG A 40 5.53 -5.85 14.68
CA ARG A 40 5.45 -5.47 16.09
C ARG A 40 6.55 -6.16 16.91
N PRO A 41 7.04 -5.54 18.02
CA PRO A 41 8.01 -6.17 18.90
C PRO A 41 7.48 -7.49 19.47
N GLU A 42 8.40 -8.42 19.68
CA GLU A 42 8.29 -9.76 20.26
C GLU A 42 6.95 -10.15 20.89
N GLY A 43 6.27 -11.13 20.32
CA GLY A 43 5.07 -11.76 20.86
C GLY A 43 3.93 -11.98 19.88
N ASP A 44 3.97 -11.38 18.70
CA ASP A 44 2.97 -11.54 17.64
C ASP A 44 3.65 -12.22 16.44
N GLU A 45 3.99 -13.49 16.60
CA GLU A 45 4.68 -14.30 15.57
C GLU A 45 3.82 -14.53 14.31
N ASP A 46 2.53 -14.16 14.35
CA ASP A 46 1.56 -14.40 13.27
C ASP A 46 1.42 -13.21 12.30
N VAL A 47 2.05 -12.06 12.53
CA VAL A 47 1.92 -10.91 11.63
C VAL A 47 3.03 -10.92 10.59
N SER A 48 2.75 -11.49 9.44
CA SER A 48 3.59 -11.43 8.25
C SER A 48 3.22 -10.22 7.41
N TYR A 49 4.07 -9.18 7.36
CA TYR A 49 3.93 -8.08 6.42
C TYR A 49 4.39 -8.50 5.02
N ARG A 50 3.44 -8.54 4.10
CA ARG A 50 3.67 -8.83 2.68
C ARG A 50 3.76 -7.52 1.91
N TYR A 51 4.90 -7.25 1.30
CA TYR A 51 5.13 -6.03 0.52
C TYR A 51 5.06 -6.32 -0.97
N ASN A 52 4.36 -5.48 -1.71
CA ASN A 52 4.47 -5.47 -3.16
C ASN A 52 5.92 -5.20 -3.58
N TRP A 53 6.34 -5.73 -4.72
CA TRP A 53 7.64 -5.38 -5.30
C TRP A 53 7.83 -3.87 -5.40
N ASN A 54 6.78 -3.15 -5.77
CA ASN A 54 6.71 -1.70 -5.84
C ASN A 54 5.74 -1.20 -4.75
N ALA A 55 6.16 -1.28 -3.49
CA ALA A 55 5.33 -0.92 -2.35
C ALA A 55 5.00 0.58 -2.36
N PRO A 56 3.71 0.96 -2.21
CA PRO A 56 3.31 2.35 -2.37
C PRO A 56 3.73 3.22 -1.18
N ILE A 57 4.10 4.47 -1.51
CA ILE A 57 4.28 5.57 -0.57
C ILE A 57 3.33 6.70 -0.96
N ALA A 58 2.59 7.24 0.01
CA ALA A 58 1.85 8.49 -0.13
C ALA A 58 2.26 9.47 0.98
N VAL A 59 2.31 10.74 0.65
CA VAL A 59 2.52 11.84 1.60
C VAL A 59 1.25 12.64 1.66
N SER A 60 0.75 12.89 2.87
CA SER A 60 -0.50 13.62 3.05
C SER A 60 -0.39 15.06 2.53
N GLU A 61 -1.36 15.46 1.72
CA GLU A 61 -1.49 16.86 1.29
C GLU A 61 -2.02 17.77 2.41
N HIS A 62 -2.68 17.18 3.42
CA HIS A 62 -3.26 17.92 4.56
C HIS A 62 -2.22 18.18 5.66
N ASN A 63 -1.25 17.26 5.83
CA ASN A 63 -0.18 17.38 6.82
C ASN A 63 1.03 16.58 6.38
N SER A 64 2.08 17.21 5.88
CA SER A 64 3.27 16.55 5.35
C SER A 64 4.10 15.76 6.39
N ASN A 65 3.81 15.91 7.70
CA ASN A 65 4.35 14.99 8.69
C ASN A 65 3.72 13.59 8.61
N THR A 66 2.54 13.49 7.95
CA THR A 66 1.83 12.23 7.77
C THR A 66 2.27 11.57 6.46
N VAL A 67 2.78 10.35 6.60
CA VAL A 67 3.24 9.51 5.48
C VAL A 67 2.59 8.14 5.60
N TYR A 68 2.20 7.58 4.46
CA TYR A 68 1.68 6.24 4.36
C TYR A 68 2.64 5.36 3.57
N VAL A 69 2.86 4.16 4.07
CA VAL A 69 3.51 3.05 3.35
C VAL A 69 2.56 1.86 3.45
N ALA A 70 2.45 1.07 2.40
CA ALA A 70 1.57 -0.08 2.48
C ALA A 70 2.30 -1.40 2.17
N ASN A 71 1.88 -2.41 2.93
CA ASN A 71 2.15 -3.82 2.74
C ASN A 71 0.81 -4.54 2.46
N ASN A 72 0.39 -5.52 3.22
CA ASN A 72 -1.00 -5.99 3.26
C ASN A 72 -1.90 -5.15 4.18
N HIS A 73 -1.28 -4.24 4.97
CA HIS A 73 -1.92 -3.20 5.77
C HIS A 73 -1.51 -1.82 5.26
N VAL A 74 -2.33 -0.81 5.50
CA VAL A 74 -1.92 0.59 5.40
C VAL A 74 -1.22 0.97 6.69
N MET A 75 0.06 1.32 6.60
CA MET A 75 0.87 1.82 7.71
C MET A 75 0.89 3.33 7.65
N ARG A 76 0.66 3.99 8.78
CA ARG A 76 0.69 5.45 8.89
C ARG A 76 1.77 5.89 9.86
N SER A 77 2.58 6.86 9.44
CA SER A 77 3.44 7.65 10.30
C SER A 77 2.88 9.05 10.44
N ARG A 78 3.03 9.67 11.60
CA ARG A 78 2.67 11.07 11.85
C ARG A 78 3.89 11.95 12.13
N ASP A 79 5.08 11.40 11.97
CA ASP A 79 6.39 11.98 12.28
C ASP A 79 7.42 11.73 11.17
N GLN A 80 6.97 11.76 9.92
CA GLN A 80 7.82 11.61 8.73
C GLN A 80 8.59 10.29 8.68
N GLY A 81 7.98 9.20 9.16
CA GLY A 81 8.53 7.85 9.06
C GLY A 81 9.38 7.41 10.25
N LEU A 82 9.41 8.16 11.36
CA LEU A 82 10.13 7.75 12.57
C LEU A 82 9.39 6.65 13.33
N THR A 83 8.06 6.78 13.47
CA THR A 83 7.20 5.77 14.09
C THR A 83 6.03 5.41 13.19
N TRP A 84 5.49 4.19 13.36
CA TRP A 84 4.44 3.64 12.52
C TRP A 84 3.30 3.05 13.34
N GLU A 85 2.08 3.24 12.86
CA GLU A 85 0.88 2.58 13.34
C GLU A 85 0.16 1.88 12.19
N GLU A 86 -0.52 0.78 12.46
CA GLU A 86 -1.43 0.16 11.48
C GLU A 86 -2.70 1.00 11.38
N ALA A 87 -2.97 1.55 10.20
CA ALA A 87 -4.18 2.32 9.89
C ALA A 87 -5.23 1.45 9.18
N SER A 88 -5.02 0.15 9.07
CA SER A 88 -5.99 -0.79 8.52
C SER A 88 -5.77 -2.21 9.04
N PRO A 89 -6.81 -3.08 9.00
CA PRO A 89 -6.60 -4.52 8.99
C PRO A 89 -5.90 -4.96 7.70
N ASP A 90 -5.66 -6.28 7.52
CA ASP A 90 -5.27 -6.83 6.21
C ASP A 90 -6.39 -6.58 5.19
N LEU A 91 -6.10 -5.75 4.16
CA LEU A 91 -7.07 -5.32 3.15
C LEU A 91 -7.14 -6.24 1.93
N THR A 92 -6.31 -7.27 1.90
CA THR A 92 -6.20 -8.21 0.79
C THR A 92 -7.26 -9.31 0.87
N ARG A 93 -7.32 -10.15 -0.14
CA ARG A 93 -8.19 -11.34 -0.13
C ARG A 93 -7.61 -12.50 0.65
N GLN A 94 -6.33 -12.42 1.03
CA GLN A 94 -5.60 -13.47 1.74
C GLN A 94 -5.65 -14.83 1.00
N ILE A 95 -5.59 -14.78 -0.32
CA ILE A 95 -5.64 -15.98 -1.16
C ILE A 95 -4.33 -16.74 -1.03
N ASP A 96 -4.44 -18.04 -0.73
CA ASP A 96 -3.30 -18.92 -0.89
C ASP A 96 -2.90 -18.98 -2.38
N ARG A 97 -1.72 -18.48 -2.69
CA ARG A 97 -1.20 -18.40 -4.05
C ARG A 97 -1.12 -19.77 -4.73
N ASP A 98 -0.89 -20.83 -3.96
CA ASP A 98 -0.84 -22.20 -4.47
C ASP A 98 -2.22 -22.77 -4.83
N SER A 99 -3.29 -22.11 -4.40
CA SER A 99 -4.64 -22.44 -4.84
C SER A 99 -5.01 -21.89 -6.22
N LEU A 100 -4.14 -21.04 -6.80
CA LEU A 100 -4.37 -20.42 -8.10
C LEU A 100 -3.88 -21.30 -9.24
N THR A 101 -4.51 -21.17 -10.40
CA THR A 101 -4.06 -21.82 -11.63
C THR A 101 -3.14 -20.88 -12.41
N ILE A 102 -2.02 -21.42 -12.91
CA ILE A 102 -1.13 -20.72 -13.85
C ILE A 102 -1.19 -21.46 -15.18
N MET A 103 -1.56 -20.76 -16.24
CA MET A 103 -1.75 -21.33 -17.59
C MET A 103 -2.72 -22.53 -17.62
N GLY A 104 -3.72 -22.52 -16.75
CA GLY A 104 -4.72 -23.58 -16.67
C GLY A 104 -4.38 -24.76 -15.75
N GLU A 105 -3.18 -24.79 -15.20
CA GLU A 105 -2.73 -25.85 -14.29
C GLU A 105 -2.59 -25.34 -12.86
N LEU A 106 -2.96 -26.18 -11.89
CA LEU A 106 -2.73 -25.85 -10.48
C LEU A 106 -1.25 -25.81 -10.16
N VAL A 107 -0.85 -24.83 -9.37
CA VAL A 107 0.51 -24.74 -8.84
C VAL A 107 0.73 -25.86 -7.82
N THR A 108 1.82 -26.59 -7.96
CA THR A 108 2.23 -27.67 -7.05
C THR A 108 3.65 -27.45 -6.56
N SER A 109 4.09 -28.22 -5.57
CA SER A 109 5.48 -28.18 -5.07
C SER A 109 6.53 -28.51 -6.14
N THR A 110 6.12 -29.16 -7.21
CA THR A 110 7.00 -29.55 -8.35
C THR A 110 6.85 -28.63 -9.56
N THR A 111 6.00 -27.60 -9.49
CA THR A 111 5.85 -26.63 -10.57
C THR A 111 7.17 -25.90 -10.79
N LEU A 112 7.65 -25.91 -12.03
CA LEU A 112 8.85 -25.17 -12.43
C LEU A 112 8.64 -23.68 -12.22
N SER A 113 9.64 -23.01 -11.66
CA SER A 113 9.59 -21.55 -11.40
C SER A 113 8.42 -21.13 -10.50
N ARG A 114 8.04 -21.99 -9.56
CA ARG A 114 7.01 -21.67 -8.57
C ARG A 114 7.39 -20.43 -7.79
N HIS A 115 6.54 -19.40 -7.87
CA HIS A 115 6.69 -18.11 -7.19
C HIS A 115 7.93 -17.29 -7.62
N ASP A 116 8.58 -17.66 -8.71
CA ASP A 116 9.70 -16.89 -9.25
C ASP A 116 9.25 -15.48 -9.70
N GLY A 117 10.13 -14.51 -9.51
CA GLY A 117 9.95 -13.12 -9.96
C GLY A 117 9.09 -12.27 -9.06
N GLN A 118 8.06 -12.79 -8.43
CA GLN A 118 7.24 -12.08 -7.43
C GLN A 118 7.08 -12.94 -6.20
N SER A 119 7.84 -12.62 -5.16
CA SER A 119 7.88 -13.39 -3.92
C SER A 119 6.61 -13.27 -3.10
N GLU A 120 5.94 -12.09 -3.14
CA GLU A 120 4.76 -11.80 -2.34
C GLU A 120 3.51 -11.62 -3.21
N PHE A 121 2.37 -12.09 -2.70
CA PHE A 121 1.04 -11.93 -3.29
C PHE A 121 0.01 -11.64 -2.19
N GLY A 122 -1.08 -10.95 -2.52
CA GLY A 122 -1.99 -10.39 -1.54
C GLY A 122 -1.33 -9.19 -0.85
N THR A 123 -1.00 -8.18 -1.63
CA THR A 123 -0.32 -6.96 -1.20
C THR A 123 -1.10 -5.72 -1.65
N ILE A 124 -0.95 -4.62 -0.93
CA ILE A 124 -1.45 -3.32 -1.41
C ILE A 124 -0.46 -2.78 -2.44
N SER A 125 -0.97 -2.47 -3.62
CA SER A 125 -0.22 -1.97 -4.78
C SER A 125 -0.31 -0.46 -4.94
N VAL A 126 -1.34 0.16 -4.33
CA VAL A 126 -1.55 1.60 -4.35
C VAL A 126 -2.30 2.05 -3.09
N VAL A 127 -1.88 3.17 -2.54
CA VAL A 127 -2.58 3.91 -1.47
C VAL A 127 -2.68 5.37 -1.87
N GLU A 128 -3.85 5.97 -1.66
CA GLU A 128 -4.13 7.36 -2.01
C GLU A 128 -4.96 8.02 -0.91
N GLU A 129 -4.57 9.20 -0.48
CA GLU A 129 -5.36 10.05 0.41
C GLU A 129 -6.23 10.98 -0.44
N SER A 130 -7.48 11.17 -0.04
CA SER A 130 -8.33 12.14 -0.72
C SER A 130 -7.79 13.56 -0.54
N PRO A 131 -7.61 14.35 -1.61
CA PRO A 131 -7.19 15.73 -1.49
C PRO A 131 -8.25 16.64 -0.81
N MET A 132 -9.46 16.13 -0.62
CA MET A 132 -10.57 16.86 0.00
C MET A 132 -10.75 16.54 1.49
N SER A 133 -10.19 15.45 2.00
CA SER A 133 -10.33 15.04 3.41
C SER A 133 -9.23 14.07 3.82
N ALA A 134 -8.51 14.37 4.88
CA ALA A 134 -7.50 13.50 5.48
C ALA A 134 -8.09 12.20 6.07
N ASP A 135 -9.40 12.16 6.34
CA ASP A 135 -10.05 10.96 6.88
C ASP A 135 -10.42 9.94 5.79
N VAL A 136 -10.29 10.33 4.51
CA VAL A 136 -10.65 9.48 3.39
C VAL A 136 -9.40 8.95 2.71
N LEU A 137 -9.21 7.62 2.78
CA LEU A 137 -8.12 6.91 2.13
C LEU A 137 -8.68 5.81 1.24
N TYR A 138 -7.96 5.56 0.15
CA TYR A 138 -8.23 4.46 -0.77
C TYR A 138 -7.02 3.54 -0.83
N ALA A 139 -7.26 2.24 -0.93
CA ALA A 139 -6.22 1.24 -1.10
C ALA A 139 -6.64 0.22 -2.16
N GLY A 140 -5.76 -0.02 -3.12
CA GLY A 140 -5.93 -1.04 -4.14
C GLY A 140 -4.94 -2.18 -3.93
N THR A 141 -5.36 -3.41 -4.23
CA THR A 141 -4.54 -4.60 -4.02
C THR A 141 -4.22 -5.34 -5.33
N ASP A 142 -3.15 -6.12 -5.31
CA ASP A 142 -2.74 -6.96 -6.43
C ASP A 142 -3.67 -8.17 -6.65
N ASP A 143 -4.45 -8.53 -5.63
CA ASP A 143 -5.45 -9.61 -5.68
C ASP A 143 -6.89 -9.09 -5.91
N GLY A 144 -7.03 -7.80 -6.26
CA GLY A 144 -8.25 -7.23 -6.82
C GLY A 144 -9.27 -6.70 -5.82
N ASN A 145 -8.85 -6.21 -4.66
CA ASN A 145 -9.70 -5.39 -3.80
C ASN A 145 -9.47 -3.89 -4.06
N LEU A 146 -10.55 -3.12 -3.97
CA LEU A 146 -10.52 -1.66 -3.88
C LEU A 146 -11.23 -1.27 -2.59
N GLN A 147 -10.45 -0.81 -1.63
CA GLN A 147 -10.90 -0.52 -0.27
C GLN A 147 -10.96 0.98 -0.04
N VAL A 148 -11.93 1.44 0.75
CA VAL A 148 -12.04 2.84 1.18
C VAL A 148 -12.31 2.93 2.67
N THR A 149 -11.67 3.88 3.32
CA THR A 149 -12.04 4.37 4.65
C THR A 149 -12.55 5.81 4.56
N GLN A 150 -13.45 6.20 5.45
CA GLN A 150 -13.97 7.57 5.58
C GLN A 150 -13.81 8.11 7.02
N ASP A 151 -13.09 7.39 7.85
CA ASP A 151 -12.91 7.65 9.28
C ASP A 151 -11.45 7.52 9.73
N GLY A 152 -10.52 7.85 8.81
CA GLY A 152 -9.09 7.86 9.07
C GLY A 152 -8.49 6.48 9.31
N GLY A 153 -9.12 5.42 8.78
CA GLY A 153 -8.61 4.04 8.88
C GLY A 153 -9.26 3.19 9.97
N SER A 154 -10.24 3.75 10.71
CA SER A 154 -10.93 2.98 11.76
C SER A 154 -11.82 1.87 11.19
N THR A 155 -12.47 2.13 10.05
CA THR A 155 -13.23 1.13 9.31
C THR A 155 -12.90 1.17 7.82
N TRP A 156 -12.96 0.00 7.15
CA TRP A 156 -12.68 -0.13 5.73
C TRP A 156 -13.80 -0.89 5.02
N THR A 157 -14.10 -0.45 3.81
CA THR A 157 -15.16 -1.05 2.98
C THR A 157 -14.61 -1.38 1.60
N ASN A 158 -14.80 -2.63 1.16
CA ASN A 158 -14.45 -3.03 -0.19
C ASN A 158 -15.52 -2.55 -1.18
N VAL A 159 -15.13 -1.70 -2.11
CA VAL A 159 -16.01 -1.07 -3.10
C VAL A 159 -15.79 -1.59 -4.53
N VAL A 160 -14.92 -2.58 -4.73
CA VAL A 160 -14.61 -3.14 -6.05
C VAL A 160 -15.85 -3.64 -6.79
N GLY A 161 -16.86 -4.14 -6.06
CA GLY A 161 -18.13 -4.59 -6.61
C GLY A 161 -18.97 -3.49 -7.31
N ASN A 162 -18.63 -2.21 -7.11
CA ASN A 162 -19.29 -1.09 -7.79
C ASN A 162 -18.77 -0.88 -9.22
N ILE A 163 -17.65 -1.51 -9.58
CA ILE A 163 -17.07 -1.43 -10.93
C ILE A 163 -17.70 -2.53 -11.78
N ARG A 164 -18.51 -2.10 -12.77
CA ARG A 164 -19.20 -3.04 -13.67
C ARG A 164 -18.21 -3.75 -14.58
N ASP A 165 -18.49 -5.03 -14.83
CA ASP A 165 -17.75 -5.86 -15.80
C ASP A 165 -16.25 -6.00 -15.51
N LEU A 166 -15.80 -5.65 -14.30
CA LEU A 166 -14.42 -5.85 -13.88
C LEU A 166 -14.17 -7.35 -13.66
N PRO A 167 -13.18 -7.96 -14.33
CA PRO A 167 -12.81 -9.35 -14.05
C PRO A 167 -12.41 -9.55 -12.60
N ALA A 168 -12.75 -10.70 -12.04
CA ALA A 168 -12.32 -11.04 -10.68
C ALA A 168 -10.78 -11.00 -10.58
N MET A 169 -10.28 -10.54 -9.43
CA MET A 169 -8.83 -10.43 -9.16
C MET A 169 -8.07 -9.49 -10.10
N SER A 170 -8.75 -8.49 -10.68
CA SER A 170 -8.07 -7.45 -11.45
C SER A 170 -7.11 -6.67 -10.56
N TYR A 171 -5.85 -6.61 -10.95
CA TYR A 171 -4.82 -5.85 -10.26
C TYR A 171 -5.17 -4.36 -10.26
N VAL A 172 -5.27 -3.74 -9.08
CA VAL A 172 -5.51 -2.30 -8.96
C VAL A 172 -4.16 -1.59 -8.93
N SER A 173 -3.75 -1.03 -10.07
CA SER A 173 -2.41 -0.44 -10.24
C SER A 173 -2.33 1.05 -9.92
N ARG A 174 -3.45 1.75 -9.97
CA ARG A 174 -3.56 3.20 -9.78
C ARG A 174 -4.88 3.55 -9.14
N ILE A 175 -4.85 4.60 -8.34
CA ILE A 175 -6.04 5.29 -7.84
C ILE A 175 -5.74 6.79 -7.95
N ASP A 176 -6.73 7.55 -8.38
CA ASP A 176 -6.67 9.01 -8.45
C ASP A 176 -7.96 9.58 -7.86
N ALA A 177 -7.86 10.17 -6.69
CA ALA A 177 -8.99 10.78 -6.01
C ALA A 177 -9.21 12.21 -6.52
N SER A 178 -10.47 12.54 -6.84
CA SER A 178 -10.82 13.83 -7.44
C SER A 178 -10.56 15.00 -6.49
N HIS A 179 -9.85 16.03 -6.98
CA HIS A 179 -9.69 17.31 -6.32
C HIS A 179 -10.94 18.20 -6.34
N HIS A 180 -11.99 17.80 -7.07
CA HIS A 180 -13.15 18.66 -7.34
C HIS A 180 -14.46 18.08 -6.81
N VAL A 181 -14.56 16.77 -6.66
CA VAL A 181 -15.81 16.11 -6.28
C VAL A 181 -15.51 15.05 -5.23
N ALA A 182 -16.00 15.29 -4.01
CA ALA A 182 -15.85 14.35 -2.91
C ALA A 182 -16.43 12.96 -3.28
N GLY A 183 -15.69 11.91 -2.92
CA GLY A 183 -16.09 10.52 -3.19
C GLY A 183 -15.96 10.06 -4.64
N ARG A 184 -15.51 10.93 -5.57
CA ARG A 184 -15.17 10.51 -6.93
C ARG A 184 -13.72 10.03 -6.97
N VAL A 185 -13.53 8.82 -7.49
CA VAL A 185 -12.22 8.21 -7.66
C VAL A 185 -12.15 7.51 -9.02
N TYR A 186 -10.97 7.50 -9.60
CA TYR A 186 -10.63 6.76 -10.81
C TYR A 186 -9.63 5.67 -10.44
N ALA A 187 -9.87 4.44 -10.92
CA ALA A 187 -9.03 3.27 -10.65
C ALA A 187 -8.85 2.42 -11.92
#